data_bb736c2d34bb0932a0721eb28eb94496
#
_entry.id   bb736c2d34bb0932a0721eb28eb94496
#
_cell.length_a   1.000
_cell.length_b   1.000
_cell.length_c   1.000
_cell.angle_alpha   90.00
_cell.angle_beta   90.00
_cell.angle_gamma   90.00
#
_symmetry.space_group_name_H-M   'P 1'
#
loop_
_entity.id
_entity.type
_entity.pdbx_description
1 polymer ?
#
loop_
_entity_poly.entity_id
_entity_poly.type
_entity_poly.pdbx_seq_one_letter_code
_entity_poly.pdbx_strand_id
1 'polypeptide(L)'
;MCGILKYYFHNTILTHKEIGKMSSVKILHDNDADASVLVGKTVAVIGYGSQGCAQANCMRDSGVHVIIGSRKGPSFDRAVADGFETMSFSEAAAKADVIHMLLPDEFHGPVFAEDIKQHMTPGKTLSCSHGFNIVFGEIVPPAGCDVIMVAPKSPATEERKAYLAGFGVPGLVAVKQDATGKALQTALAMAKAMGFTRAGVLECTFEQETYEDLFGEQNVLCGGCVDLMKYGFETLVEAGYPPEMAYFECIHELKLIVDLVFEGGIQKMNKVISNTAEFGEYYNGPKIITPDVKERMKESLKRIESGEFARTFLNEIRVNKSANLLKAREDLGSHIAEVTGAKIRSLFERKG
;
A
#
# COMPACT_ATOMS: atom_id res chain seq x y z
N MET A 1 -22.26 20.11 32.83
CA MET A 1 -21.86 20.42 31.45
C MET A 1 -20.35 20.62 31.23
N CYS A 2 -19.49 20.66 32.21
CA CYS A 2 -18.06 20.99 32.09
C CYS A 2 -17.12 19.77 31.95
N GLY A 3 -17.61 18.53 31.96
CA GLY A 3 -16.78 17.32 31.99
C GLY A 3 -16.44 16.70 30.63
N ILE A 4 -17.31 16.87 29.65
CA ILE A 4 -17.18 16.18 28.34
C ILE A 4 -16.10 16.83 27.47
N LEU A 5 -15.97 18.15 27.51
CA LEU A 5 -14.93 18.87 26.78
C LEU A 5 -13.51 18.69 27.35
N LYS A 6 -13.38 18.33 28.65
CA LYS A 6 -12.05 18.06 29.25
C LYS A 6 -11.38 16.77 28.73
N TYR A 7 -12.14 15.81 28.24
CA TYR A 7 -11.57 14.54 27.74
C TYR A 7 -10.84 14.71 26.41
N TYR A 8 -11.28 15.62 25.53
CA TYR A 8 -10.62 15.91 24.26
C TYR A 8 -9.27 16.63 24.41
N PHE A 9 -9.06 17.36 25.51
CA PHE A 9 -7.89 18.22 25.71
C PHE A 9 -6.78 17.59 26.56
N HIS A 10 -6.92 16.36 27.06
CA HIS A 10 -5.93 15.74 27.98
C HIS A 10 -5.13 14.57 27.40
N ASN A 11 -5.37 14.15 26.16
CA ASN A 11 -4.45 13.25 25.48
C ASN A 11 -3.33 14.07 24.88
N THR A 12 -2.09 13.72 25.19
CA THR A 12 -0.83 14.34 24.74
C THR A 12 -0.88 14.60 23.24
N ILE A 13 -1.44 15.73 22.85
CA ILE A 13 -1.31 16.27 21.50
C ILE A 13 0.13 16.73 21.44
N LEU A 14 0.92 16.15 20.54
CA LEU A 14 2.24 16.69 20.23
C LEU A 14 2.07 18.18 19.94
N THR A 15 2.74 19.02 20.68
CA THR A 15 2.64 20.47 20.47
C THR A 15 3.25 20.84 19.12
N HIS A 16 2.78 21.92 18.50
CA HIS A 16 3.40 22.46 17.28
C HIS A 16 4.92 22.60 17.40
N LYS A 17 5.43 22.82 18.60
CA LYS A 17 6.86 22.93 18.90
C LYS A 17 7.58 21.57 18.88
N GLU A 18 6.90 20.49 19.24
CA GLU A 18 7.43 19.13 19.18
C GLU A 18 7.35 18.59 17.76
N ILE A 19 6.25 18.86 17.03
CA ILE A 19 6.10 18.54 15.60
C ILE A 19 7.16 19.30 14.77
N GLY A 20 7.44 20.57 15.07
CA GLY A 20 8.46 21.37 14.39
C GLY A 20 9.91 20.93 14.64
N LYS A 21 10.14 19.96 15.56
CA LYS A 21 11.44 19.28 15.76
C LYS A 21 11.56 17.97 15.02
N MET A 22 10.44 17.44 14.47
CA MET A 22 10.47 16.29 13.59
C MET A 22 11.06 16.74 12.25
N SER A 23 11.98 15.94 11.69
CA SER A 23 12.59 16.25 10.39
C SER A 23 11.50 16.44 9.33
N SER A 24 11.54 17.55 8.61
CA SER A 24 10.68 17.75 7.46
C SER A 24 11.11 16.78 6.36
N VAL A 25 10.20 15.94 5.91
CA VAL A 25 10.43 15.06 4.76
C VAL A 25 10.51 15.93 3.50
N LYS A 26 11.55 15.69 2.69
CA LYS A 26 11.70 16.37 1.40
C LYS A 26 10.68 15.81 0.41
N ILE A 27 9.87 16.69 -0.19
CA ILE A 27 8.94 16.34 -1.26
C ILE A 27 9.58 16.72 -2.59
N LEU A 28 9.66 15.75 -3.49
CA LEU A 28 10.30 15.85 -4.80
C LEU A 28 9.23 15.80 -5.89
N HIS A 29 9.41 16.62 -6.92
CA HIS A 29 8.49 16.77 -8.05
C HIS A 29 9.17 16.52 -9.39
N ASP A 30 8.45 16.70 -10.50
CA ASP A 30 8.94 16.47 -11.86
C ASP A 30 10.28 17.12 -12.18
N ASN A 31 10.53 18.31 -11.62
CA ASN A 31 11.79 19.06 -11.86
C ASN A 31 12.99 18.46 -11.09
N ASP A 32 12.74 17.63 -10.08
CA ASP A 32 13.77 16.98 -9.29
C ASP A 32 14.18 15.62 -9.87
N ALA A 33 13.47 15.13 -10.89
CA ALA A 33 13.63 13.81 -11.48
C ALA A 33 14.00 13.90 -12.96
N ASP A 34 15.08 13.20 -13.34
CA ASP A 34 15.54 13.10 -14.73
C ASP A 34 15.21 11.72 -15.32
N ALA A 35 14.20 11.67 -16.20
CA ALA A 35 13.78 10.44 -16.87
C ALA A 35 14.86 9.89 -17.82
N SER A 36 15.83 10.72 -18.27
CA SER A 36 16.91 10.28 -19.19
C SER A 36 17.81 9.21 -18.58
N VAL A 37 17.82 9.07 -17.27
CA VAL A 37 18.54 8.00 -16.54
C VAL A 37 18.10 6.60 -16.97
N LEU A 38 16.85 6.45 -17.46
CA LEU A 38 16.32 5.16 -17.95
C LEU A 38 16.46 4.97 -19.47
N VAL A 39 16.94 5.96 -20.20
CA VAL A 39 17.13 5.84 -21.66
C VAL A 39 18.20 4.76 -21.97
N GLY A 40 17.84 3.83 -22.82
CA GLY A 40 18.70 2.70 -23.21
C GLY A 40 18.81 1.59 -22.15
N LYS A 41 18.11 1.73 -21.01
CA LYS A 41 18.02 0.67 -20.00
C LYS A 41 16.76 -0.18 -20.18
N THR A 42 16.86 -1.43 -19.81
CA THR A 42 15.74 -2.38 -19.73
C THR A 42 15.29 -2.52 -18.29
N VAL A 43 14.01 -2.29 -18.03
CA VAL A 43 13.37 -2.54 -16.75
C VAL A 43 12.58 -3.84 -16.83
N ALA A 44 12.98 -4.87 -16.06
CA ALA A 44 12.20 -6.09 -15.91
C ALA A 44 11.24 -5.93 -14.72
N VAL A 45 9.94 -6.00 -14.98
CA VAL A 45 8.92 -6.11 -13.95
C VAL A 45 8.71 -7.60 -13.65
N ILE A 46 9.06 -8.03 -12.45
CA ILE A 46 8.94 -9.41 -11.99
C ILE A 46 7.60 -9.57 -11.26
N GLY A 47 6.67 -10.21 -11.93
CA GLY A 47 5.26 -10.32 -11.51
C GLY A 47 4.35 -9.33 -12.24
N TYR A 48 3.23 -9.84 -12.78
CA TYR A 48 2.23 -9.05 -13.50
C TYR A 48 0.86 -9.18 -12.82
N GLY A 49 0.87 -8.95 -11.49
CA GLY A 49 -0.33 -8.79 -10.66
C GLY A 49 -0.95 -7.40 -10.86
N SER A 50 -1.72 -6.91 -9.88
CA SER A 50 -2.35 -5.58 -9.98
C SER A 50 -1.31 -4.47 -10.09
N GLN A 51 -0.33 -4.41 -9.16
CA GLN A 51 0.73 -3.39 -9.18
C GLN A 51 1.65 -3.56 -10.38
N GLY A 52 2.08 -4.80 -10.70
CA GLY A 52 2.94 -5.04 -11.86
C GLY A 52 2.30 -4.59 -13.17
N CYS A 53 1.02 -4.84 -13.36
CA CYS A 53 0.27 -4.37 -14.52
C CYS A 53 0.22 -2.83 -14.58
N ALA A 54 -0.16 -2.16 -13.50
CA ALA A 54 -0.28 -0.71 -13.46
C ALA A 54 1.07 -0.03 -13.72
N GLN A 55 2.09 -0.39 -12.98
CA GLN A 55 3.41 0.23 -13.05
C GLN A 55 4.12 -0.03 -14.39
N ALA A 56 4.07 -1.27 -14.90
CA ALA A 56 4.64 -1.60 -16.20
C ALA A 56 4.01 -0.79 -17.33
N ASN A 57 2.68 -0.67 -17.33
CA ASN A 57 1.97 0.12 -18.34
C ASN A 57 2.28 1.62 -18.22
N CYS A 58 2.38 2.18 -17.02
CA CYS A 58 2.76 3.58 -16.83
C CYS A 58 4.18 3.86 -17.33
N MET A 59 5.15 3.00 -16.99
CA MET A 59 6.53 3.11 -17.45
C MET A 59 6.64 2.99 -18.97
N ARG A 60 5.98 2.00 -19.58
CA ARG A 60 5.95 1.83 -21.03
C ARG A 60 5.38 3.06 -21.75
N ASP A 61 4.25 3.57 -21.27
CA ASP A 61 3.59 4.74 -21.84
C ASP A 61 4.43 6.04 -21.66
N SER A 62 5.38 6.02 -20.73
CA SER A 62 6.41 7.05 -20.52
C SER A 62 7.68 6.83 -21.35
N GLY A 63 7.71 5.81 -22.23
CA GLY A 63 8.82 5.54 -23.14
C GLY A 63 9.95 4.67 -22.56
N VAL A 64 9.76 4.05 -21.39
CA VAL A 64 10.73 3.12 -20.81
C VAL A 64 10.61 1.76 -21.49
N HIS A 65 11.73 1.12 -21.81
CA HIS A 65 11.74 -0.26 -22.29
C HIS A 65 11.48 -1.23 -21.15
N VAL A 66 10.27 -1.78 -21.12
CA VAL A 66 9.79 -2.68 -20.06
C VAL A 66 9.59 -4.09 -20.61
N ILE A 67 10.15 -5.09 -19.93
CA ILE A 67 9.90 -6.51 -20.15
C ILE A 67 9.25 -7.12 -18.92
N ILE A 68 8.53 -8.23 -19.07
CA ILE A 68 7.84 -8.88 -17.97
C ILE A 68 8.43 -10.25 -17.68
N GLY A 69 8.83 -10.45 -16.43
CA GLY A 69 9.13 -11.78 -15.89
C GLY A 69 7.88 -12.34 -15.19
N SER A 70 7.39 -13.48 -15.64
CA SER A 70 6.21 -14.14 -15.04
C SER A 70 6.24 -15.65 -15.24
N ARG A 71 5.60 -16.38 -14.31
CA ARG A 71 5.28 -17.80 -14.52
C ARG A 71 4.14 -17.94 -15.51
N LYS A 72 4.16 -19.01 -16.32
CA LYS A 72 3.04 -19.35 -17.21
C LYS A 72 1.72 -19.40 -16.43
N GLY A 73 0.68 -18.79 -16.98
CA GLY A 73 -0.64 -18.70 -16.39
C GLY A 73 -1.31 -17.33 -16.66
N PRO A 74 -2.44 -17.01 -16.00
CA PRO A 74 -3.26 -15.84 -16.34
C PRO A 74 -2.52 -14.50 -16.35
N SER A 75 -1.55 -14.28 -15.44
CA SER A 75 -0.73 -13.06 -15.42
C SER A 75 0.23 -12.98 -16.61
N PHE A 76 0.81 -14.11 -17.01
CA PHE A 76 1.68 -14.21 -18.19
C PHE A 76 0.88 -13.89 -19.46
N ASP A 77 -0.28 -14.55 -19.61
CA ASP A 77 -1.14 -14.41 -20.79
C ASP A 77 -1.65 -12.97 -20.93
N ARG A 78 -1.99 -12.34 -19.81
CA ARG A 78 -2.37 -10.92 -19.77
C ARG A 78 -1.23 -10.01 -20.19
N ALA A 79 0.00 -10.23 -19.70
CA ALA A 79 1.16 -9.43 -20.09
C ALA A 79 1.44 -9.52 -21.59
N VAL A 80 1.31 -10.71 -22.17
CA VAL A 80 1.42 -10.92 -23.63
C VAL A 80 0.30 -10.20 -24.38
N ALA A 81 -0.94 -10.29 -23.90
CA ALA A 81 -2.08 -9.62 -24.52
C ALA A 81 -1.95 -8.08 -24.45
N ASP A 82 -1.34 -7.55 -23.38
CA ASP A 82 -1.01 -6.13 -23.24
C ASP A 82 0.19 -5.68 -24.09
N GLY A 83 0.82 -6.61 -24.84
CA GLY A 83 1.88 -6.33 -25.82
C GLY A 83 3.28 -6.28 -25.23
N PHE A 84 3.51 -6.81 -24.03
CA PHE A 84 4.86 -6.87 -23.44
C PHE A 84 5.65 -8.10 -23.92
N GLU A 85 6.95 -7.92 -24.09
CA GLU A 85 7.90 -9.04 -24.15
C GLU A 85 7.87 -9.75 -22.79
N THR A 86 7.36 -11.00 -22.77
CA THR A 86 7.11 -11.74 -21.54
C THR A 86 7.86 -13.07 -21.54
N MET A 87 8.57 -13.35 -20.45
CA MET A 87 9.43 -14.50 -20.30
C MET A 87 9.47 -15.00 -18.86
N SER A 88 10.30 -16.01 -18.56
CA SER A 88 10.53 -16.46 -17.19
C SER A 88 11.20 -15.39 -16.34
N PHE A 89 11.14 -15.53 -15.00
CA PHE A 89 11.80 -14.60 -14.08
C PHE A 89 13.30 -14.51 -14.35
N SER A 90 13.96 -15.65 -14.54
CA SER A 90 15.39 -15.74 -14.77
C SER A 90 15.81 -15.08 -16.09
N GLU A 91 15.08 -15.34 -17.19
CA GLU A 91 15.36 -14.70 -18.49
C GLU A 91 15.18 -13.19 -18.44
N ALA A 92 14.13 -12.71 -17.78
CA ALA A 92 13.89 -11.28 -17.61
C ALA A 92 15.00 -10.61 -16.78
N ALA A 93 15.39 -11.23 -15.66
CA ALA A 93 16.48 -10.73 -14.81
C ALA A 93 17.83 -10.70 -15.53
N ALA A 94 18.10 -11.70 -16.40
CA ALA A 94 19.32 -11.73 -17.19
C ALA A 94 19.44 -10.53 -18.14
N LYS A 95 18.32 -10.14 -18.79
CA LYS A 95 18.27 -9.05 -19.77
C LYS A 95 18.22 -7.65 -19.17
N ALA A 96 17.75 -7.51 -17.95
CA ALA A 96 17.43 -6.22 -17.36
C ALA A 96 18.63 -5.51 -16.73
N ASP A 97 18.61 -4.18 -16.77
CA ASP A 97 19.45 -3.29 -15.97
C ASP A 97 18.83 -3.00 -14.61
N VAL A 98 17.50 -2.87 -14.59
CA VAL A 98 16.70 -2.66 -13.38
C VAL A 98 15.72 -3.82 -13.22
N ILE A 99 15.77 -4.51 -12.11
CA ILE A 99 14.88 -5.63 -11.78
C ILE A 99 13.90 -5.15 -10.72
N HIS A 100 12.65 -4.93 -11.13
CA HIS A 100 11.58 -4.38 -10.28
C HIS A 100 10.65 -5.51 -9.83
N MET A 101 10.76 -5.91 -8.57
CA MET A 101 10.02 -7.05 -8.00
C MET A 101 8.66 -6.61 -7.48
N LEU A 102 7.60 -7.14 -8.08
CA LEU A 102 6.19 -6.85 -7.77
C LEU A 102 5.36 -8.15 -7.60
N LEU A 103 5.96 -9.14 -7.02
CA LEU A 103 5.30 -10.37 -6.58
C LEU A 103 4.63 -10.13 -5.20
N PRO A 104 3.73 -11.01 -4.73
CA PRO A 104 3.37 -11.04 -3.30
C PRO A 104 4.61 -11.29 -2.44
N ASP A 105 4.68 -10.65 -1.27
CA ASP A 105 5.88 -10.60 -0.43
C ASP A 105 6.45 -11.97 -0.07
N GLU A 106 5.59 -12.94 0.18
CA GLU A 106 5.97 -14.31 0.52
C GLU A 106 6.77 -15.04 -0.57
N PHE A 107 6.67 -14.57 -1.81
CA PHE A 107 7.38 -15.16 -2.97
C PHE A 107 8.66 -14.42 -3.35
N HIS A 108 8.88 -13.20 -2.86
CA HIS A 108 10.06 -12.42 -3.23
C HIS A 108 11.36 -13.16 -2.87
N GLY A 109 11.50 -13.61 -1.62
CA GLY A 109 12.71 -14.31 -1.16
C GLY A 109 13.04 -15.57 -1.97
N PRO A 110 12.11 -16.54 -2.11
CA PRO A 110 12.33 -17.73 -2.94
C PRO A 110 12.65 -17.40 -4.40
N VAL A 111 11.88 -16.55 -5.06
CA VAL A 111 12.12 -16.17 -6.47
C VAL A 111 13.44 -15.43 -6.63
N PHE A 112 13.81 -14.56 -5.69
CA PHE A 112 15.10 -13.91 -5.72
C PHE A 112 16.24 -14.92 -5.64
N ALA A 113 16.16 -15.86 -4.72
CA ALA A 113 17.22 -16.86 -4.51
C ALA A 113 17.38 -17.80 -5.71
N GLU A 114 16.27 -18.26 -6.28
CA GLU A 114 16.25 -19.28 -7.34
C GLU A 114 16.47 -18.69 -8.73
N ASP A 115 15.83 -17.54 -9.05
CA ASP A 115 15.74 -17.03 -10.41
C ASP A 115 16.54 -15.73 -10.65
N ILE A 116 16.67 -14.87 -9.61
CA ILE A 116 17.16 -13.50 -9.81
C ILE A 116 18.62 -13.33 -9.39
N LYS A 117 19.00 -13.85 -8.24
CA LYS A 117 20.29 -13.60 -7.56
C LYS A 117 21.50 -13.82 -8.49
N GLN A 118 21.49 -14.88 -9.28
CA GLN A 118 22.57 -15.23 -10.21
C GLN A 118 22.77 -14.18 -11.32
N HIS A 119 21.77 -13.36 -11.60
CA HIS A 119 21.79 -12.31 -12.62
C HIS A 119 22.06 -10.91 -12.05
N MET A 120 22.17 -10.79 -10.72
CA MET A 120 22.52 -9.54 -10.04
C MET A 120 24.02 -9.27 -10.16
N THR A 121 24.44 -8.81 -11.32
CA THR A 121 25.83 -8.40 -11.57
C THR A 121 26.07 -6.95 -11.14
N PRO A 122 27.35 -6.55 -10.87
CA PRO A 122 27.67 -5.18 -10.50
C PRO A 122 27.09 -4.14 -11.47
N GLY A 123 26.52 -3.08 -10.92
CA GLY A 123 25.89 -2.00 -11.69
C GLY A 123 24.40 -2.19 -11.99
N LYS A 124 23.82 -3.37 -11.76
CA LYS A 124 22.37 -3.57 -11.83
C LYS A 124 21.65 -3.02 -10.61
N THR A 125 20.38 -2.70 -10.77
CA THR A 125 19.53 -2.19 -9.71
C THR A 125 18.45 -3.21 -9.35
N LEU A 126 18.31 -3.56 -8.08
CA LEU A 126 17.15 -4.23 -7.52
C LEU A 126 16.16 -3.18 -7.00
N SER A 127 14.91 -3.28 -7.43
CA SER A 127 13.84 -2.36 -7.05
C SER A 127 12.63 -3.12 -6.53
N CYS A 128 11.90 -2.55 -5.59
CA CYS A 128 10.62 -3.04 -5.08
C CYS A 128 9.67 -1.87 -4.80
N SER A 129 8.39 -2.17 -4.56
CA SER A 129 7.38 -1.17 -4.16
C SER A 129 6.98 -1.26 -2.69
N HIS A 130 7.56 -2.21 -1.95
CA HIS A 130 7.43 -2.35 -0.49
C HIS A 130 8.71 -2.96 0.07
N GLY A 131 9.14 -2.48 1.22
CA GLY A 131 10.45 -2.82 1.75
C GLY A 131 10.53 -4.13 2.53
N PHE A 132 9.44 -4.88 2.72
CA PHE A 132 9.31 -6.07 3.57
C PHE A 132 10.51 -7.04 3.45
N ASN A 133 10.80 -7.48 2.24
CA ASN A 133 11.80 -8.52 2.01
C ASN A 133 13.24 -8.05 2.23
N ILE A 134 13.51 -6.77 2.07
CA ILE A 134 14.82 -6.16 2.35
C ILE A 134 14.98 -5.91 3.85
N VAL A 135 13.97 -5.32 4.49
CA VAL A 135 14.01 -4.94 5.91
C VAL A 135 14.08 -6.15 6.82
N PHE A 136 13.31 -7.20 6.51
CA PHE A 136 13.30 -8.43 7.32
C PHE A 136 14.29 -9.50 6.85
N GLY A 137 15.18 -9.17 5.91
CA GLY A 137 16.32 -10.02 5.55
C GLY A 137 15.98 -11.24 4.68
N GLU A 138 14.80 -11.30 4.08
CA GLU A 138 14.40 -12.36 3.14
C GLU A 138 15.19 -12.28 1.82
N ILE A 139 15.61 -11.07 1.46
CA ILE A 139 16.51 -10.79 0.34
C ILE A 139 17.75 -10.07 0.86
N VAL A 140 18.92 -10.65 0.54
CA VAL A 140 20.23 -10.03 0.75
C VAL A 140 20.87 -9.79 -0.60
N PRO A 141 20.81 -8.56 -1.13
CA PRO A 141 21.37 -8.23 -2.45
C PRO A 141 22.91 -8.25 -2.44
N PRO A 142 23.56 -8.55 -3.58
CA PRO A 142 25.01 -8.43 -3.70
C PRO A 142 25.47 -6.97 -3.51
N ALA A 143 26.65 -6.79 -2.89
CA ALA A 143 27.18 -5.46 -2.56
C ALA A 143 27.45 -4.54 -3.77
N GLY A 144 27.66 -5.10 -4.96
CA GLY A 144 27.91 -4.33 -6.19
C GLY A 144 26.67 -3.80 -6.92
N CYS A 145 25.47 -3.98 -6.35
CA CYS A 145 24.21 -3.59 -6.98
C CYS A 145 23.56 -2.44 -6.21
N ASP A 146 22.77 -1.61 -6.90
CA ASP A 146 21.89 -0.67 -6.24
C ASP A 146 20.66 -1.37 -5.68
N VAL A 147 20.13 -0.88 -4.57
CA VAL A 147 18.86 -1.34 -3.98
C VAL A 147 17.99 -0.14 -3.69
N ILE A 148 16.87 -0.06 -4.39
CA ILE A 148 15.95 1.06 -4.33
C ILE A 148 14.52 0.60 -4.06
N MET A 149 13.72 1.50 -3.56
CA MET A 149 12.28 1.34 -3.45
C MET A 149 11.56 2.49 -4.14
N VAL A 150 10.48 2.17 -4.85
CA VAL A 150 9.57 3.14 -5.45
C VAL A 150 8.15 2.67 -5.14
N ALA A 151 7.55 3.23 -4.11
CA ALA A 151 6.29 2.77 -3.53
C ALA A 151 5.15 3.77 -3.81
N PRO A 152 4.12 3.41 -4.59
CA PRO A 152 2.91 4.22 -4.69
C PRO A 152 2.11 4.18 -3.39
N LYS A 153 1.55 5.31 -2.97
CA LYS A 153 0.60 5.35 -1.85
C LYS A 153 -0.83 5.35 -2.38
N SER A 154 -1.17 4.27 -3.09
CA SER A 154 -2.46 4.08 -3.74
C SER A 154 -2.65 2.63 -4.20
N PRO A 155 -3.89 2.13 -4.25
CA PRO A 155 -4.20 0.91 -4.99
C PRO A 155 -3.83 1.03 -6.48
N ALA A 156 -3.43 -0.09 -7.10
CA ALA A 156 -2.96 -0.15 -8.47
C ALA A 156 -3.96 0.42 -9.51
N THR A 157 -5.26 0.22 -9.29
CA THR A 157 -6.32 0.73 -10.18
C THR A 157 -6.36 2.26 -10.17
N GLU A 158 -6.22 2.88 -9.03
CA GLU A 158 -6.20 4.33 -8.90
C GLU A 158 -4.90 4.94 -9.41
N GLU A 159 -3.77 4.26 -9.23
CA GLU A 159 -2.48 4.63 -9.82
C GLU A 159 -2.59 4.77 -11.35
N ARG A 160 -3.04 3.71 -12.02
CA ARG A 160 -3.16 3.70 -13.48
C ARG A 160 -4.17 4.75 -13.98
N LYS A 161 -5.31 4.88 -13.29
CA LYS A 161 -6.35 5.86 -13.60
C LYS A 161 -5.84 7.29 -13.47
N ALA A 162 -5.14 7.62 -12.39
CA ALA A 162 -4.54 8.94 -12.18
C ALA A 162 -3.48 9.27 -13.25
N TYR A 163 -2.64 8.28 -13.60
CA TYR A 163 -1.65 8.42 -14.67
C TYR A 163 -2.31 8.77 -16.01
N LEU A 164 -3.36 8.02 -16.40
CA LEU A 164 -4.10 8.24 -17.65
C LEU A 164 -4.83 9.59 -17.67
N ALA A 165 -5.23 10.09 -16.51
CA ALA A 165 -5.80 11.43 -16.36
C ALA A 165 -4.76 12.56 -16.46
N GLY A 166 -3.49 12.24 -16.74
CA GLY A 166 -2.41 13.24 -16.84
C GLY A 166 -1.87 13.73 -15.51
N PHE A 167 -2.25 13.08 -14.41
CA PHE A 167 -1.77 13.35 -13.05
C PHE A 167 -0.95 12.17 -12.52
N GLY A 168 -1.01 11.88 -11.24
CA GLY A 168 -0.33 10.77 -10.60
C GLY A 168 -0.82 10.59 -9.17
N VAL A 169 -0.36 9.53 -8.54
CA VAL A 169 -0.56 9.30 -7.10
C VAL A 169 0.72 9.67 -6.35
N PRO A 170 0.63 10.11 -5.10
CA PRO A 170 1.82 10.30 -4.26
C PRO A 170 2.60 9.00 -4.13
N GLY A 171 3.93 9.12 -4.03
CA GLY A 171 4.81 7.96 -3.86
C GLY A 171 5.91 8.21 -2.85
N LEU A 172 6.59 7.13 -2.48
CA LEU A 172 7.81 7.17 -1.67
C LEU A 172 8.97 6.63 -2.49
N VAL A 173 10.16 7.18 -2.27
CA VAL A 173 11.43 6.62 -2.76
C VAL A 173 12.39 6.41 -1.61
N ALA A 174 13.12 5.31 -1.65
CA ALA A 174 14.16 5.01 -0.70
C ALA A 174 15.37 4.35 -1.37
N VAL A 175 16.53 4.54 -0.79
CA VAL A 175 17.78 3.89 -1.18
C VAL A 175 18.29 3.08 0.00
N LYS A 176 18.44 1.77 -0.17
CA LYS A 176 19.08 0.88 0.80
C LYS A 176 20.55 0.70 0.53
N GLN A 177 20.92 0.63 -0.76
CA GLN A 177 22.29 0.43 -1.20
C GLN A 177 22.52 1.25 -2.47
N ASP A 178 23.60 2.03 -2.49
CA ASP A 178 24.02 2.87 -3.61
C ASP A 178 25.43 2.48 -4.03
N ALA A 179 25.56 1.42 -4.81
CA ALA A 179 26.83 0.92 -5.28
C ALA A 179 27.37 1.71 -6.49
N THR A 180 26.46 2.33 -7.26
CA THR A 180 26.83 3.08 -8.48
C THR A 180 26.96 4.59 -8.22
N GLY A 181 26.50 5.13 -7.10
CA GLY A 181 26.35 6.55 -6.85
C GLY A 181 25.16 7.19 -7.57
N LYS A 182 24.24 6.37 -8.14
CA LYS A 182 23.10 6.82 -8.94
C LYS A 182 21.75 6.22 -8.50
N ALA A 183 21.72 5.52 -7.37
CA ALA A 183 20.53 4.79 -6.92
C ALA A 183 19.31 5.71 -6.75
N LEU A 184 19.45 6.85 -6.07
CA LEU A 184 18.37 7.82 -5.91
C LEU A 184 17.87 8.38 -7.24
N GLN A 185 18.78 8.68 -8.17
CA GLN A 185 18.43 9.18 -9.50
C GLN A 185 17.61 8.14 -10.27
N THR A 186 17.98 6.85 -10.18
CA THR A 186 17.23 5.75 -10.79
C THR A 186 15.84 5.61 -10.16
N ALA A 187 15.74 5.69 -8.84
CA ALA A 187 14.44 5.64 -8.14
C ALA A 187 13.51 6.80 -8.56
N LEU A 188 14.05 8.02 -8.63
CA LEU A 188 13.30 9.20 -9.08
C LEU A 188 12.89 9.12 -10.55
N ALA A 189 13.77 8.60 -11.42
CA ALA A 189 13.44 8.39 -12.83
C ALA A 189 12.31 7.37 -13.01
N MET A 190 12.30 6.29 -12.22
CA MET A 190 11.20 5.32 -12.20
C MET A 190 9.90 5.95 -11.67
N ALA A 191 9.97 6.69 -10.56
CA ALA A 191 8.82 7.40 -10.00
C ALA A 191 8.22 8.40 -11.01
N LYS A 192 9.06 9.11 -11.76
CA LYS A 192 8.63 10.01 -12.84
C LYS A 192 7.98 9.25 -13.99
N ALA A 193 8.56 8.14 -14.41
CA ALA A 193 7.99 7.30 -15.47
C ALA A 193 6.63 6.71 -15.09
N MET A 194 6.39 6.47 -13.80
CA MET A 194 5.09 6.04 -13.27
C MET A 194 4.13 7.21 -12.95
N GLY A 195 4.58 8.46 -13.09
CA GLY A 195 3.78 9.67 -12.89
C GLY A 195 3.69 10.14 -11.44
N PHE A 196 4.38 9.52 -10.49
CA PHE A 196 4.28 9.86 -9.05
C PHE A 196 4.81 11.27 -8.75
N THR A 197 5.86 11.70 -9.45
CA THR A 197 6.45 13.03 -9.27
C THR A 197 5.52 14.19 -9.62
N ARG A 198 4.44 13.94 -10.39
CA ARG A 198 3.41 14.93 -10.68
C ARG A 198 2.60 15.28 -9.42
N ALA A 199 2.30 14.29 -8.59
CA ALA A 199 1.64 14.50 -7.30
C ALA A 199 2.64 14.89 -6.20
N GLY A 200 3.82 14.28 -6.22
CA GLY A 200 4.89 14.47 -5.26
C GLY A 200 5.41 13.15 -4.71
N VAL A 201 6.72 13.06 -4.54
CA VAL A 201 7.42 11.89 -4.03
C VAL A 201 8.17 12.28 -2.77
N LEU A 202 8.01 11.51 -1.70
CA LEU A 202 8.70 11.70 -0.43
C LEU A 202 9.93 10.78 -0.38
N GLU A 203 11.08 11.33 0.01
CA GLU A 203 12.27 10.54 0.28
C GLU A 203 12.20 9.99 1.71
N CYS A 204 12.37 8.67 1.87
CA CYS A 204 12.33 8.00 3.16
C CYS A 204 13.39 6.89 3.26
N THR A 205 13.43 6.17 4.37
CA THR A 205 14.20 4.93 4.48
C THR A 205 13.32 3.71 4.18
N PHE A 206 13.94 2.55 3.88
CA PHE A 206 13.22 1.29 3.73
C PHE A 206 12.46 0.92 5.00
N GLU A 207 13.06 1.14 6.15
CA GLU A 207 12.46 0.85 7.46
C GLU A 207 11.22 1.73 7.71
N GLN A 208 11.31 3.04 7.41
CA GLN A 208 10.17 3.95 7.57
C GLN A 208 8.98 3.49 6.73
N GLU A 209 9.19 3.32 5.43
CA GLU A 209 8.10 2.87 4.55
C GLU A 209 7.51 1.54 5.00
N THR A 210 8.36 0.55 5.28
CA THR A 210 7.90 -0.80 5.64
C THR A 210 7.11 -0.81 6.95
N TYR A 211 7.59 -0.10 7.97
CA TYR A 211 6.91 -0.11 9.27
C TYR A 211 5.63 0.72 9.24
N GLU A 212 5.64 1.88 8.59
CA GLU A 212 4.47 2.75 8.48
C GLU A 212 3.36 2.10 7.63
N ASP A 213 3.72 1.45 6.53
CA ASP A 213 2.78 0.77 5.63
C ASP A 213 2.11 -0.42 6.35
N LEU A 214 2.90 -1.33 6.92
CA LEU A 214 2.39 -2.46 7.71
C LEU A 214 1.55 -2.00 8.91
N PHE A 215 1.96 -0.91 9.57
CA PHE A 215 1.19 -0.35 10.68
C PHE A 215 -0.16 0.20 10.20
N GLY A 216 -0.15 0.99 9.12
CA GLY A 216 -1.35 1.58 8.54
C GLY A 216 -2.38 0.52 8.13
N GLU A 217 -1.92 -0.52 7.42
CA GLU A 217 -2.78 -1.62 6.98
C GLU A 217 -3.43 -2.36 8.15
N GLN A 218 -2.63 -2.76 9.14
CA GLN A 218 -3.08 -3.61 10.23
C GLN A 218 -3.98 -2.86 11.22
N ASN A 219 -3.65 -1.61 11.53
CA ASN A 219 -4.29 -0.89 12.63
C ASN A 219 -5.42 0.06 12.17
N VAL A 220 -5.36 0.58 10.95
CA VAL A 220 -6.30 1.61 10.49
C VAL A 220 -7.02 1.20 9.22
N LEU A 221 -6.29 1.01 8.11
CA LEU A 221 -6.88 0.96 6.76
C LEU A 221 -7.67 -0.31 6.48
N CYS A 222 -7.13 -1.46 6.86
CA CYS A 222 -7.76 -2.77 6.65
C CYS A 222 -8.25 -3.37 7.97
N GLY A 223 -7.34 -3.62 8.94
CA GLY A 223 -7.73 -4.30 10.18
C GLY A 223 -8.72 -3.49 11.00
N GLY A 224 -8.33 -2.33 11.51
CA GLY A 224 -9.17 -1.53 12.40
C GLY A 224 -10.49 -1.07 11.76
N CYS A 225 -10.43 -0.60 10.50
CA CYS A 225 -11.61 -0.12 9.80
C CYS A 225 -12.64 -1.23 9.53
N VAL A 226 -12.17 -2.42 9.11
CA VAL A 226 -13.06 -3.56 8.83
C VAL A 226 -13.75 -4.05 10.10
N ASP A 227 -13.02 -4.18 11.23
CA ASP A 227 -13.65 -4.60 12.48
C ASP A 227 -14.62 -3.54 13.03
N LEU A 228 -14.32 -2.25 12.88
CA LEU A 228 -15.25 -1.18 13.26
C LEU A 228 -16.56 -1.26 12.46
N MET A 229 -16.46 -1.46 11.14
CA MET A 229 -17.63 -1.63 10.27
C MET A 229 -18.45 -2.87 10.66
N LYS A 230 -17.79 -4.00 10.92
CA LYS A 230 -18.44 -5.23 11.35
C LYS A 230 -19.21 -5.05 12.64
N TYR A 231 -18.54 -4.54 13.68
CA TYR A 231 -19.19 -4.36 14.99
C TYR A 231 -20.33 -3.36 14.95
N GLY A 232 -20.24 -2.30 14.14
CA GLY A 232 -21.36 -1.39 13.94
C GLY A 232 -22.55 -2.07 13.28
N PHE A 233 -22.31 -2.82 12.22
CA PHE A 233 -23.31 -3.60 11.51
C PHE A 233 -23.97 -4.66 12.42
N GLU A 234 -23.16 -5.48 13.10
CA GLU A 234 -23.64 -6.53 14.01
C GLU A 234 -24.51 -5.94 15.13
N THR A 235 -24.07 -4.84 15.74
CA THR A 235 -24.81 -4.15 16.81
C THR A 235 -26.22 -3.74 16.38
N LEU A 236 -26.38 -3.20 15.18
CA LEU A 236 -27.67 -2.82 14.65
C LEU A 236 -28.56 -4.04 14.35
N VAL A 237 -27.99 -5.07 13.73
CA VAL A 237 -28.73 -6.28 13.39
C VAL A 237 -29.19 -7.02 14.66
N GLU A 238 -28.32 -7.15 15.66
CA GLU A 238 -28.66 -7.74 16.96
C GLU A 238 -29.75 -6.96 17.69
N ALA A 239 -29.81 -5.65 17.52
CA ALA A 239 -30.87 -4.81 18.05
C ALA A 239 -32.20 -4.90 17.24
N GLY A 240 -32.24 -5.71 16.18
CA GLY A 240 -33.44 -5.97 15.37
C GLY A 240 -33.63 -5.02 14.17
N TYR A 241 -32.64 -4.22 13.80
CA TYR A 241 -32.72 -3.40 12.60
C TYR A 241 -32.47 -4.25 11.34
N PRO A 242 -33.10 -3.92 10.19
CA PRO A 242 -32.89 -4.64 8.96
C PRO A 242 -31.43 -4.64 8.51
N PRO A 243 -30.84 -5.80 8.12
CA PRO A 243 -29.44 -5.88 7.69
C PRO A 243 -29.10 -4.95 6.53
N GLU A 244 -30.03 -4.72 5.60
CA GLU A 244 -29.83 -3.82 4.47
C GLU A 244 -29.61 -2.36 4.94
N MET A 245 -30.38 -1.91 5.92
CA MET A 245 -30.20 -0.58 6.51
C MET A 245 -28.88 -0.49 7.30
N ALA A 246 -28.59 -1.50 8.11
CA ALA A 246 -27.32 -1.57 8.85
C ALA A 246 -26.09 -1.55 7.89
N TYR A 247 -26.19 -2.19 6.73
CA TYR A 247 -25.15 -2.18 5.72
C TYR A 247 -24.93 -0.77 5.12
N PHE A 248 -26.01 -0.05 4.81
CA PHE A 248 -25.91 1.33 4.32
C PHE A 248 -25.22 2.23 5.34
N GLU A 249 -25.69 2.22 6.58
CA GLU A 249 -25.23 3.12 7.64
C GLU A 249 -23.78 2.85 8.09
N CYS A 250 -23.38 1.57 8.20
CA CYS A 250 -22.09 1.23 8.80
C CYS A 250 -20.99 0.92 7.77
N ILE A 251 -21.35 0.59 6.52
CA ILE A 251 -20.38 0.12 5.53
C ILE A 251 -20.41 0.99 4.27
N HIS A 252 -21.59 1.07 3.61
CA HIS A 252 -21.66 1.75 2.31
C HIS A 252 -21.39 3.25 2.41
N GLU A 253 -21.95 3.92 3.39
CA GLU A 253 -21.84 5.38 3.55
C GLU A 253 -20.46 5.82 4.06
N LEU A 254 -19.70 4.93 4.71
CA LEU A 254 -18.36 5.25 5.21
C LEU A 254 -17.44 5.83 4.11
N LYS A 255 -17.56 5.31 2.88
CA LYS A 255 -16.78 5.84 1.75
C LYS A 255 -16.99 7.34 1.55
N LEU A 256 -18.24 7.81 1.64
CA LEU A 256 -18.60 9.22 1.41
C LEU A 256 -18.00 10.13 2.49
N ILE A 257 -17.95 9.66 3.72
CA ILE A 257 -17.30 10.37 4.82
C ILE A 257 -15.78 10.39 4.63
N VAL A 258 -15.19 9.26 4.24
CA VAL A 258 -13.75 9.16 3.96
C VAL A 258 -13.37 10.05 2.78
N ASP A 259 -14.19 10.16 1.74
CA ASP A 259 -13.96 11.07 0.61
C ASP A 259 -13.86 12.54 1.09
N LEU A 260 -14.73 12.98 2.01
CA LEU A 260 -14.65 14.34 2.58
C LEU A 260 -13.34 14.56 3.36
N VAL A 261 -12.92 13.56 4.14
CA VAL A 261 -11.63 13.60 4.86
C VAL A 261 -10.46 13.64 3.87
N PHE A 262 -10.50 12.84 2.82
CA PHE A 262 -9.48 12.80 1.77
C PHE A 262 -9.36 14.15 1.05
N GLU A 263 -10.48 14.77 0.71
CA GLU A 263 -10.52 16.03 -0.05
C GLU A 263 -10.08 17.25 0.75
N GLY A 264 -10.26 17.27 2.08
CA GLY A 264 -9.99 18.49 2.84
C GLY A 264 -9.78 18.30 4.34
N GLY A 265 -9.49 17.08 4.77
CA GLY A 265 -9.22 16.74 6.17
C GLY A 265 -10.48 16.65 7.02
N ILE A 266 -10.30 16.23 8.28
CA ILE A 266 -11.38 16.06 9.26
C ILE A 266 -12.17 17.38 9.45
N GLN A 267 -11.49 18.52 9.44
CA GLN A 267 -12.16 19.81 9.59
C GLN A 267 -13.12 20.13 8.43
N LYS A 268 -12.80 19.72 7.18
CA LYS A 268 -13.72 19.86 6.04
C LYS A 268 -14.93 18.95 6.22
N MET A 269 -14.69 17.69 6.59
CA MET A 269 -15.74 16.74 6.86
C MET A 269 -16.75 17.33 7.88
N ASN A 270 -16.28 17.84 9.03
CA ASN A 270 -17.11 18.41 10.07
C ASN A 270 -17.91 19.66 9.63
N LYS A 271 -17.39 20.43 8.68
CA LYS A 271 -18.13 21.56 8.10
C LYS A 271 -19.25 21.16 7.14
N VAL A 272 -19.24 19.93 6.65
CA VAL A 272 -20.19 19.44 5.64
C VAL A 272 -21.29 18.58 6.26
N ILE A 273 -20.95 17.80 7.30
CA ILE A 273 -21.92 16.97 8.03
C ILE A 273 -22.87 17.81 8.91
N SER A 274 -23.93 17.20 9.40
CA SER A 274 -24.87 17.87 10.32
C SER A 274 -24.26 18.12 11.70
N ASN A 275 -24.72 19.17 12.38
CA ASN A 275 -24.33 19.42 13.78
C ASN A 275 -24.64 18.23 14.71
N THR A 276 -25.66 17.42 14.38
CA THR A 276 -26.00 16.21 15.13
C THR A 276 -24.93 15.15 14.97
N ALA A 277 -24.44 14.94 13.74
CA ALA A 277 -23.37 14.00 13.45
C ALA A 277 -22.04 14.44 14.08
N GLU A 278 -21.66 15.72 13.91
CA GLU A 278 -20.47 16.30 14.54
C GLU A 278 -20.52 16.22 16.08
N PHE A 279 -21.66 16.51 16.69
CA PHE A 279 -21.81 16.33 18.14
C PHE A 279 -21.66 14.86 18.54
N GLY A 280 -22.25 13.94 17.78
CA GLY A 280 -22.14 12.49 17.99
C GLY A 280 -20.69 12.02 17.92
N GLU A 281 -19.90 12.52 16.96
CA GLU A 281 -18.47 12.27 16.84
C GLU A 281 -17.74 12.59 18.14
N TYR A 282 -17.88 13.82 18.65
CA TYR A 282 -17.23 14.25 19.89
C TYR A 282 -17.76 13.56 21.13
N TYR A 283 -19.04 13.19 21.14
CA TYR A 283 -19.70 12.58 22.30
C TYR A 283 -19.42 11.08 22.41
N ASN A 284 -19.47 10.33 21.30
CA ASN A 284 -19.36 8.87 21.30
C ASN A 284 -18.00 8.35 20.84
N GLY A 285 -17.34 9.02 19.89
CA GLY A 285 -16.06 8.58 19.35
C GLY A 285 -15.05 8.15 20.43
N PRO A 286 -14.78 8.99 21.46
CA PRO A 286 -13.84 8.65 22.54
C PRO A 286 -14.29 7.52 23.48
N LYS A 287 -15.57 7.14 23.43
CA LYS A 287 -16.09 6.01 24.23
C LYS A 287 -15.96 4.69 23.48
N ILE A 288 -15.91 4.74 22.16
CA ILE A 288 -15.72 3.58 21.28
C ILE A 288 -14.23 3.35 21.06
N ILE A 289 -13.50 4.37 20.61
CA ILE A 289 -12.05 4.32 20.40
C ILE A 289 -11.39 4.96 21.63
N THR A 290 -11.24 4.16 22.66
CA THR A 290 -10.70 4.57 23.96
C THR A 290 -9.16 4.63 23.94
N PRO A 291 -8.50 5.29 24.92
CA PRO A 291 -7.03 5.43 24.97
C PRO A 291 -6.26 4.11 24.95
N ASP A 292 -6.84 3.02 25.43
CA ASP A 292 -6.23 1.68 25.40
C ASP A 292 -6.09 1.12 23.97
N VAL A 293 -6.93 1.55 23.02
CA VAL A 293 -6.74 1.26 21.60
C VAL A 293 -5.39 1.80 21.11
N LYS A 294 -5.02 3.02 21.52
CA LYS A 294 -3.70 3.59 21.17
C LYS A 294 -2.54 2.78 21.77
N GLU A 295 -2.68 2.26 22.99
CA GLU A 295 -1.65 1.41 23.60
C GLU A 295 -1.52 0.08 22.82
N ARG A 296 -2.63 -0.54 22.42
CA ARG A 296 -2.60 -1.73 21.54
C ARG A 296 -1.96 -1.44 20.17
N MET A 297 -2.21 -0.27 19.60
CA MET A 297 -1.53 0.17 18.38
C MET A 297 -0.02 0.30 18.55
N LYS A 298 0.45 0.83 19.70
CA LYS A 298 1.89 0.87 20.01
C LYS A 298 2.51 -0.53 20.15
N GLU A 299 1.78 -1.47 20.73
CA GLU A 299 2.22 -2.87 20.80
C GLU A 299 2.27 -3.52 19.42
N SER A 300 1.31 -3.21 18.56
CA SER A 300 1.31 -3.65 17.15
C SER A 300 2.55 -3.11 16.42
N LEU A 301 2.85 -1.82 16.56
CA LEU A 301 4.05 -1.22 15.98
C LEU A 301 5.34 -1.92 16.44
N LYS A 302 5.47 -2.19 17.74
CA LYS A 302 6.63 -2.92 18.28
C LYS A 302 6.78 -4.32 17.68
N ARG A 303 5.67 -5.05 17.45
CA ARG A 303 5.73 -6.37 16.79
C ARG A 303 6.17 -6.27 15.33
N ILE A 304 5.78 -5.19 14.65
CA ILE A 304 6.23 -4.91 13.28
C ILE A 304 7.73 -4.62 13.27
N GLU A 305 8.18 -3.64 14.06
CA GLU A 305 9.59 -3.20 14.12
C GLU A 305 10.54 -4.32 14.55
N SER A 306 10.12 -5.20 15.47
CA SER A 306 10.89 -6.37 15.91
C SER A 306 10.96 -7.51 14.89
N GLY A 307 10.19 -7.43 13.79
CA GLY A 307 10.03 -8.50 12.80
C GLY A 307 9.19 -9.69 13.29
N GLU A 308 8.52 -9.57 14.43
CA GLU A 308 7.62 -10.63 14.94
C GLU A 308 6.46 -10.87 13.98
N PHE A 309 5.83 -9.79 13.48
CA PHE A 309 4.77 -9.90 12.48
C PHE A 309 5.26 -10.59 11.21
N ALA A 310 6.41 -10.18 10.68
CA ALA A 310 6.97 -10.77 9.46
C ALA A 310 7.22 -12.27 9.62
N ARG A 311 7.82 -12.67 10.72
CA ARG A 311 8.03 -14.12 11.04
C ARG A 311 6.71 -14.86 11.15
N THR A 312 5.70 -14.28 11.79
CA THR A 312 4.36 -14.88 11.95
C THR A 312 3.70 -15.07 10.59
N PHE A 313 3.71 -14.04 9.74
CA PHE A 313 3.16 -14.12 8.40
C PHE A 313 3.86 -15.18 7.54
N LEU A 314 5.18 -15.15 7.49
CA LEU A 314 5.94 -16.12 6.70
C LEU A 314 5.77 -17.57 7.20
N ASN A 315 5.65 -17.78 8.51
CA ASN A 315 5.31 -19.08 9.06
C ASN A 315 3.91 -19.54 8.66
N GLU A 316 2.91 -18.63 8.69
CA GLU A 316 1.56 -18.94 8.22
C GLU A 316 1.57 -19.43 6.76
N ILE A 317 2.35 -18.75 5.91
CA ILE A 317 2.43 -19.13 4.49
C ILE A 317 3.23 -20.42 4.28
N ARG A 318 4.44 -20.50 4.84
CA ARG A 318 5.41 -21.56 4.53
C ARG A 318 5.17 -22.84 5.30
N VAL A 319 4.81 -22.73 6.58
CA VAL A 319 4.64 -23.86 7.48
C VAL A 319 3.19 -24.30 7.51
N ASN A 320 2.26 -23.37 7.78
CA ASN A 320 0.83 -23.67 7.89
C ASN A 320 0.13 -23.70 6.53
N LYS A 321 0.84 -23.44 5.43
CA LYS A 321 0.29 -23.42 4.05
C LYS A 321 -0.95 -22.55 3.90
N SER A 322 -0.94 -21.41 4.58
CA SER A 322 -2.02 -20.42 4.60
C SER A 322 -3.35 -20.91 5.21
N ALA A 323 -3.33 -21.95 6.04
CA ALA A 323 -4.55 -22.59 6.55
C ALA A 323 -5.42 -21.60 7.34
N ASN A 324 -4.83 -20.78 8.23
CA ASN A 324 -5.58 -19.79 9.00
C ASN A 324 -6.06 -18.63 8.13
N LEU A 325 -5.23 -18.19 7.19
CA LEU A 325 -5.58 -17.12 6.24
C LEU A 325 -6.76 -17.54 5.33
N LEU A 326 -6.74 -18.77 4.83
CA LEU A 326 -7.83 -19.33 4.01
C LEU A 326 -9.12 -19.47 4.82
N LYS A 327 -9.01 -19.94 6.07
CA LYS A 327 -10.17 -20.03 6.96
C LYS A 327 -10.76 -18.65 7.27
N ALA A 328 -9.94 -17.66 7.58
CA ALA A 328 -10.40 -16.29 7.81
C ALA A 328 -11.11 -15.70 6.58
N ARG A 329 -10.64 -15.97 5.37
CA ARG A 329 -11.31 -15.58 4.12
C ARG A 329 -12.68 -16.23 3.96
N GLU A 330 -12.80 -17.51 4.27
CA GLU A 330 -14.07 -18.23 4.23
C GLU A 330 -15.07 -17.66 5.25
N ASP A 331 -14.60 -17.45 6.49
CA ASP A 331 -15.45 -16.92 7.57
C ASP A 331 -15.94 -15.50 7.25
N LEU A 332 -15.05 -14.63 6.78
CA LEU A 332 -15.43 -13.27 6.37
C LEU A 332 -16.35 -13.29 5.15
N GLY A 333 -16.08 -14.13 4.15
CA GLY A 333 -16.89 -14.24 2.94
C GLY A 333 -18.32 -14.75 3.21
N SER A 334 -18.51 -15.55 4.27
CA SER A 334 -19.82 -16.05 4.72
C SER A 334 -20.52 -15.12 5.72
N HIS A 335 -19.85 -14.05 6.17
CA HIS A 335 -20.42 -13.12 7.13
C HIS A 335 -21.67 -12.43 6.59
N ILE A 336 -22.68 -12.25 7.43
CA ILE A 336 -23.98 -11.69 7.02
C ILE A 336 -23.84 -10.29 6.37
N ALA A 337 -22.88 -9.48 6.78
CA ALA A 337 -22.59 -8.18 6.16
C ALA A 337 -22.14 -8.34 4.70
N GLU A 338 -21.30 -9.34 4.37
CA GLU A 338 -20.88 -9.61 2.99
C GLU A 338 -22.02 -10.16 2.14
N VAL A 339 -22.82 -11.08 2.67
CA VAL A 339 -24.00 -11.63 1.99
C VAL A 339 -25.02 -10.52 1.69
N THR A 340 -25.30 -9.66 2.68
CA THR A 340 -26.20 -8.51 2.51
C THR A 340 -25.60 -7.50 1.53
N GLY A 341 -24.32 -7.19 1.67
CA GLY A 341 -23.61 -6.25 0.81
C GLY A 341 -23.58 -6.68 -0.64
N ALA A 342 -23.45 -7.97 -0.93
CA ALA A 342 -23.51 -8.49 -2.30
C ALA A 342 -24.85 -8.18 -2.97
N LYS A 343 -25.98 -8.37 -2.25
CA LYS A 343 -27.31 -8.00 -2.73
C LYS A 343 -27.41 -6.50 -2.99
N ILE A 344 -26.95 -5.68 -2.06
CA ILE A 344 -27.01 -4.21 -2.17
C ILE A 344 -26.17 -3.74 -3.37
N ARG A 345 -24.92 -4.19 -3.50
CA ARG A 345 -24.02 -3.81 -4.60
C ARG A 345 -24.63 -4.14 -5.97
N SER A 346 -25.29 -5.31 -6.10
CA SER A 346 -25.93 -5.70 -7.35
C SER A 346 -27.07 -4.78 -7.81
N LEU A 347 -27.68 -4.01 -6.90
CA LEU A 347 -28.72 -3.03 -7.23
C LEU A 347 -28.15 -1.77 -7.90
N PHE A 348 -26.84 -1.49 -7.69
CA PHE A 348 -26.15 -0.29 -8.20
C PHE A 348 -25.18 -0.60 -9.33
N GLU A 349 -24.99 -1.87 -9.70
CA GLU A 349 -24.24 -2.21 -10.89
C GLU A 349 -24.96 -1.63 -12.12
N ARG A 350 -24.37 -0.57 -12.68
CA ARG A 350 -24.82 -0.08 -13.99
C ARG A 350 -24.55 -1.21 -14.98
N LYS A 351 -25.62 -1.84 -15.48
CA LYS A 351 -25.52 -2.72 -16.64
C LYS A 351 -24.98 -1.86 -17.78
N GLY A 352 -23.67 -1.97 -18.03
CA GLY A 352 -22.97 -1.31 -19.12
C GLY A 352 -23.44 -1.77 -20.49
#